data_cda577e5a03d6a4b416d6ed6a5e53ce2
#
_entry.id   cda577e5a03d6a4b416d6ed6a5e53ce2
#
_cell.length_a   1.000
_cell.length_b   1.000
_cell.length_c   1.000
_cell.angle_alpha   90.00
_cell.angle_beta   90.00
_cell.angle_gamma   90.00
#
_symmetry.space_group_name_H-M   'P 1'
#
loop_
_entity.id
_entity.type
_entity.pdbx_description
1 polymer ?
#
loop_
_entity_poly.entity_id
_entity_poly.type
_entity_poly.pdbx_seq_one_letter_code
_entity_poly.pdbx_strand_id
1 'polypeptide(L)'
;ESSFAVGDENTLADREGDLVRKDLIGFYEAHYRAESMTLVVLGRESTGLLRDWVEKLFEGVPAGKIIAPPTEIPIYPLGTLPLLQKIIPVKEIRQAVFSFAIPSALDEYAAKPLSYIANLLGDEGPGSLFALLKKQGWAEGLSAGGGLSYEHYGTFEVTISLTESGLENYQHIGAWLFALIRQISEEGVTSWVFDEQRKLAEIDFRFREDIEAYTLVRAFAARMHDYPVQDLYYAPYRYDKFNKELI
;
A
#
# COMPACT_ATOMS: atom_id res chain seq x y z
N GLU A 1 -8.50 -12.13 9.22
CA GLU A 1 -9.60 -11.23 8.83
C GLU A 1 -10.24 -11.70 7.53
N SER A 2 -11.56 -11.91 7.55
CA SER A 2 -12.30 -12.15 6.33
C SER A 2 -12.55 -10.79 5.65
N SER A 3 -11.94 -10.55 4.49
CA SER A 3 -12.29 -9.38 3.69
C SER A 3 -13.64 -9.63 3.02
N PHE A 4 -14.63 -8.81 3.38
CA PHE A 4 -15.93 -8.80 2.72
C PHE A 4 -15.88 -7.81 1.56
N ALA A 5 -15.78 -8.31 0.34
CA ALA A 5 -15.69 -7.46 -0.85
C ALA A 5 -17.07 -7.14 -1.45
N VAL A 6 -17.92 -8.15 -1.56
CA VAL A 6 -19.30 -8.05 -2.07
C VAL A 6 -20.19 -9.04 -1.34
N GLY A 7 -21.45 -8.68 -1.09
CA GLY A 7 -22.44 -9.58 -0.52
C GLY A 7 -23.26 -10.29 -1.60
N ASP A 8 -23.99 -11.29 -1.16
CA ASP A 8 -25.02 -12.00 -1.93
C ASP A 8 -26.38 -11.92 -1.23
N GLU A 9 -27.42 -12.52 -1.82
CA GLU A 9 -28.77 -12.50 -1.31
C GLU A 9 -28.87 -13.06 0.13
N ASN A 10 -28.01 -14.02 0.50
CA ASN A 10 -28.04 -14.65 1.82
C ASN A 10 -27.27 -13.82 2.86
N THR A 11 -26.14 -13.25 2.46
CA THR A 11 -25.27 -12.45 3.37
C THR A 11 -25.82 -11.06 3.62
N LEU A 12 -26.64 -10.52 2.70
CA LEU A 12 -27.28 -9.20 2.79
C LEU A 12 -28.78 -9.28 3.09
N ALA A 13 -29.30 -10.47 3.43
CA ALA A 13 -30.69 -10.62 3.84
C ALA A 13 -30.96 -9.92 5.17
N ASP A 14 -32.10 -9.22 5.26
CA ASP A 14 -32.56 -8.65 6.52
C ASP A 14 -32.75 -9.75 7.58
N ARG A 15 -32.34 -9.48 8.81
CA ARG A 15 -32.52 -10.34 9.99
C ARG A 15 -33.39 -9.64 11.01
N GLU A 16 -33.95 -10.38 11.95
CA GLU A 16 -34.77 -9.80 13.01
C GLU A 16 -33.95 -8.79 13.83
N GLY A 17 -34.36 -7.53 13.78
CA GLY A 17 -33.67 -6.42 14.44
C GLY A 17 -32.50 -5.81 13.67
N ASP A 18 -32.12 -6.37 12.51
CA ASP A 18 -30.97 -5.97 11.70
C ASP A 18 -31.43 -5.80 10.24
N LEU A 19 -31.71 -4.54 9.87
CA LEU A 19 -32.21 -4.18 8.55
C LEU A 19 -31.09 -3.56 7.72
N VAL A 20 -30.46 -4.32 6.84
CA VAL A 20 -29.29 -3.93 6.04
C VAL A 20 -29.48 -2.59 5.33
N ARG A 21 -30.67 -2.36 4.72
CA ARG A 21 -30.96 -1.07 4.07
C ARG A 21 -30.95 0.10 5.05
N LYS A 22 -31.46 -0.07 6.26
CA LYS A 22 -31.49 0.97 7.31
C LYS A 22 -30.07 1.29 7.77
N ASP A 23 -29.25 0.28 7.96
CA ASP A 23 -27.87 0.42 8.39
C ASP A 23 -27.01 1.09 7.33
N LEU A 24 -27.22 0.73 6.05
CA LEU A 24 -26.58 1.42 4.92
C LEU A 24 -26.96 2.90 4.84
N ILE A 25 -28.23 3.24 5.05
CA ILE A 25 -28.67 4.65 5.09
C ILE A 25 -28.00 5.36 6.27
N GLY A 26 -28.01 4.76 7.46
CA GLY A 26 -27.36 5.32 8.64
C GLY A 26 -25.85 5.53 8.44
N PHE A 27 -25.17 4.57 7.82
CA PHE A 27 -23.77 4.71 7.45
C PHE A 27 -23.55 5.85 6.45
N TYR A 28 -24.37 5.93 5.40
CA TYR A 28 -24.30 7.01 4.41
C TYR A 28 -24.49 8.38 5.09
N GLU A 29 -25.54 8.53 5.91
CA GLU A 29 -25.83 9.77 6.61
C GLU A 29 -24.75 10.17 7.61
N ALA A 30 -24.02 9.21 8.17
CA ALA A 30 -22.94 9.47 9.11
C ALA A 30 -21.62 9.88 8.41
N HIS A 31 -21.28 9.22 7.30
CA HIS A 31 -19.94 9.28 6.71
C HIS A 31 -19.84 10.09 5.41
N TYR A 32 -20.94 10.25 4.67
CA TYR A 32 -20.92 11.00 3.40
C TYR A 32 -21.19 12.48 3.66
N ARG A 33 -20.16 13.18 4.13
CA ARG A 33 -20.17 14.62 4.46
C ARG A 33 -19.11 15.36 3.66
N ALA A 34 -19.38 16.63 3.33
CA ALA A 34 -18.49 17.45 2.51
C ALA A 34 -17.05 17.48 3.07
N GLU A 35 -16.89 17.53 4.40
CA GLU A 35 -15.60 17.58 5.08
C GLU A 35 -14.77 16.30 4.93
N SER A 36 -15.41 15.16 4.62
CA SER A 36 -14.72 13.89 4.38
C SER A 36 -14.51 13.59 2.89
N MET A 37 -14.92 14.51 2.00
CA MET A 37 -14.87 14.33 0.56
C MET A 37 -13.80 15.19 -0.09
N THR A 38 -13.17 14.66 -1.13
CA THR A 38 -12.24 15.39 -1.98
C THR A 38 -12.72 15.33 -3.42
N LEU A 39 -12.81 16.48 -4.07
CA LEU A 39 -13.22 16.59 -5.45
C LEU A 39 -12.09 17.15 -6.32
N VAL A 40 -11.78 16.45 -7.40
CA VAL A 40 -10.87 16.92 -8.44
C VAL A 40 -11.63 17.02 -9.75
N VAL A 41 -11.55 18.17 -10.38
CA VAL A 41 -12.21 18.42 -11.67
C VAL A 41 -11.16 18.82 -12.70
N LEU A 42 -11.18 18.15 -13.83
CA LEU A 42 -10.35 18.45 -14.99
C LEU A 42 -11.27 18.73 -16.18
N GLY A 43 -11.11 19.88 -16.80
CA GLY A 43 -11.89 20.33 -17.96
C GLY A 43 -11.08 21.22 -18.88
N ARG A 44 -11.68 21.62 -19.99
CA ARG A 44 -11.09 22.58 -20.96
C ARG A 44 -11.41 24.03 -20.59
N GLU A 45 -12.37 24.21 -19.71
CA GLU A 45 -12.88 25.49 -19.25
C GLU A 45 -11.88 26.14 -18.29
N SER A 46 -12.07 27.44 -18.07
CA SER A 46 -11.26 28.15 -17.07
C SER A 46 -11.56 27.62 -15.67
N THR A 47 -10.55 27.65 -14.79
CA THR A 47 -10.71 27.20 -13.39
C THR A 47 -11.81 27.97 -12.66
N GLY A 48 -12.07 29.26 -13.01
CA GLY A 48 -13.18 30.03 -12.48
C GLY A 48 -14.53 29.42 -12.83
N LEU A 49 -14.74 29.10 -14.11
CA LEU A 49 -15.99 28.49 -14.56
C LEU A 49 -16.20 27.09 -13.97
N LEU A 50 -15.14 26.28 -13.91
CA LEU A 50 -15.21 24.95 -13.25
C LEU A 50 -15.59 25.08 -11.79
N ARG A 51 -15.02 26.06 -11.07
CA ARG A 51 -15.37 26.34 -9.67
C ARG A 51 -16.83 26.74 -9.52
N ASP A 52 -17.33 27.66 -10.35
CA ASP A 52 -18.72 28.10 -10.29
C ASP A 52 -19.70 26.94 -10.53
N TRP A 53 -19.35 25.99 -11.41
CA TRP A 53 -20.15 24.78 -11.62
C TRP A 53 -20.10 23.87 -10.39
N VAL A 54 -18.93 23.67 -9.79
CA VAL A 54 -18.78 22.83 -8.59
C VAL A 54 -19.60 23.42 -7.45
N GLU A 55 -19.45 24.72 -7.16
CA GLU A 55 -20.22 25.39 -6.10
C GLU A 55 -21.72 25.16 -6.28
N LYS A 56 -22.23 25.37 -7.48
CA LYS A 56 -23.66 25.22 -7.78
C LYS A 56 -24.15 23.76 -7.70
N LEU A 57 -23.34 22.80 -8.19
CA LEU A 57 -23.78 21.40 -8.29
C LEU A 57 -23.61 20.63 -6.97
N PHE A 58 -22.69 21.06 -6.11
CA PHE A 58 -22.36 20.37 -4.87
C PHE A 58 -22.80 21.12 -3.60
N GLU A 59 -23.45 22.29 -3.71
CA GLU A 59 -23.98 23.06 -2.57
C GLU A 59 -24.94 22.25 -1.67
N GLY A 60 -25.60 21.24 -2.26
CA GLY A 60 -26.51 20.35 -1.54
C GLY A 60 -25.85 19.22 -0.76
N VAL A 61 -24.53 19.06 -0.83
CA VAL A 61 -23.83 18.02 -0.05
C VAL A 61 -23.82 18.42 1.42
N PRO A 62 -24.32 17.56 2.34
CA PRO A 62 -24.41 17.92 3.75
C PRO A 62 -23.05 18.16 4.38
N ALA A 63 -22.92 19.25 5.10
CA ALA A 63 -21.78 19.49 5.99
C ALA A 63 -21.83 18.57 7.22
N GLY A 64 -20.69 18.28 7.84
CA GLY A 64 -20.63 17.47 9.06
C GLY A 64 -19.21 17.18 9.51
N LYS A 65 -19.07 16.63 10.71
CA LYS A 65 -17.77 16.26 11.24
C LYS A 65 -17.25 14.99 10.57
N ILE A 66 -15.95 14.96 10.30
CA ILE A 66 -15.24 13.73 9.97
C ILE A 66 -15.32 12.79 11.15
N ILE A 67 -15.83 11.59 10.94
CA ILE A 67 -15.77 10.51 11.94
C ILE A 67 -14.44 9.81 11.71
N ALA A 68 -13.48 10.10 12.60
CA ALA A 68 -12.20 9.41 12.57
C ALA A 68 -12.40 7.91 12.84
N PRO A 69 -11.74 7.03 12.08
CA PRO A 69 -11.75 5.62 12.40
C PRO A 69 -11.11 5.38 13.76
N PRO A 70 -11.47 4.31 14.48
CA PRO A 70 -10.82 3.99 15.75
C PRO A 70 -9.33 3.72 15.50
N THR A 71 -8.49 4.54 16.12
CA THR A 71 -7.02 4.54 15.91
C THR A 71 -6.26 3.50 16.73
N GLU A 72 -6.92 2.89 17.71
CA GLU A 72 -6.28 2.06 18.73
C GLU A 72 -6.35 0.54 18.47
N ILE A 73 -6.93 0.13 17.34
CA ILE A 73 -7.05 -1.30 17.03
C ILE A 73 -5.76 -1.75 16.33
N PRO A 74 -4.87 -2.52 17.01
CA PRO A 74 -3.69 -3.04 16.34
C PRO A 74 -4.09 -4.03 15.25
N ILE A 75 -3.42 -4.03 14.11
CA ILE A 75 -3.63 -5.01 13.02
C ILE A 75 -3.51 -6.44 13.56
N TYR A 76 -2.51 -6.64 14.42
CA TYR A 76 -2.27 -7.90 15.08
C TYR A 76 -2.40 -7.69 16.60
N PRO A 77 -3.40 -8.30 17.26
CA PRO A 77 -3.50 -8.25 18.72
C PRO A 77 -2.23 -8.77 19.38
N LEU A 78 -1.89 -8.23 20.55
CA LEU A 78 -0.72 -8.66 21.32
C LEU A 78 -0.74 -10.19 21.54
N GLY A 79 0.41 -10.83 21.26
CA GLY A 79 0.59 -12.26 21.44
C GLY A 79 0.08 -13.14 20.28
N THR A 80 -0.41 -12.55 19.19
CA THR A 80 -0.81 -13.31 17.99
C THR A 80 0.32 -13.57 17.01
N LEU A 81 1.41 -12.86 17.14
CA LEU A 81 2.62 -13.06 16.31
C LEU A 81 3.72 -13.79 17.08
N PRO A 82 4.55 -14.62 16.41
CA PRO A 82 4.49 -14.93 14.97
C PRO A 82 3.35 -15.90 14.62
N LEU A 83 2.73 -15.74 13.46
CA LEU A 83 1.67 -16.57 12.93
C LEU A 83 2.11 -17.25 11.63
N LEU A 84 1.99 -18.58 11.56
CA LEU A 84 2.11 -19.32 10.30
C LEU A 84 0.73 -19.74 9.83
N GLN A 85 0.30 -19.22 8.68
CA GLN A 85 -0.93 -19.58 8.03
C GLN A 85 -0.65 -20.41 6.77
N LYS A 86 -1.24 -21.62 6.70
CA LYS A 86 -1.19 -22.46 5.50
C LYS A 86 -2.53 -22.40 4.78
N ILE A 87 -2.49 -21.95 3.53
CA ILE A 87 -3.69 -21.75 2.71
C ILE A 87 -3.66 -22.77 1.57
N ILE A 88 -4.75 -23.50 1.38
CA ILE A 88 -4.95 -24.34 0.22
C ILE A 88 -5.54 -23.44 -0.89
N PRO A 89 -4.81 -23.17 -1.97
CA PRO A 89 -5.28 -22.25 -2.99
C PRO A 89 -6.33 -22.92 -3.89
N VAL A 90 -7.26 -22.11 -4.43
CA VAL A 90 -8.24 -22.57 -5.43
C VAL A 90 -7.60 -22.70 -6.81
N LYS A 91 -6.58 -21.87 -7.10
CA LYS A 91 -5.79 -21.93 -8.34
C LYS A 91 -4.45 -22.59 -8.04
N GLU A 92 -3.78 -23.09 -9.08
CA GLU A 92 -2.43 -23.61 -8.94
C GLU A 92 -1.43 -22.47 -8.69
N ILE A 93 -1.24 -22.13 -7.42
CA ILE A 93 -0.34 -21.08 -6.93
C ILE A 93 0.50 -21.66 -5.80
N ARG A 94 1.81 -21.46 -5.88
CA ARG A 94 2.75 -21.80 -4.80
C ARG A 94 3.48 -20.52 -4.40
N GLN A 95 3.15 -19.99 -3.23
CA GLN A 95 3.76 -18.75 -2.72
C GLN A 95 4.09 -18.88 -1.24
N ALA A 96 5.19 -18.24 -0.85
CA ALA A 96 5.45 -17.87 0.53
C ALA A 96 5.38 -16.35 0.64
N VAL A 97 4.52 -15.86 1.56
CA VAL A 97 4.40 -14.43 1.85
C VAL A 97 4.86 -14.20 3.28
N PHE A 98 5.87 -13.36 3.44
CA PHE A 98 6.35 -12.91 4.75
C PHE A 98 5.84 -11.48 4.94
N SER A 99 4.89 -11.32 5.86
CA SER A 99 4.28 -10.02 6.18
C SER A 99 4.74 -9.54 7.53
N PHE A 100 5.28 -8.34 7.57
CA PHE A 100 5.80 -7.68 8.77
C PHE A 100 4.90 -6.51 9.12
N ALA A 101 4.42 -6.46 10.37
CA ALA A 101 3.74 -5.28 10.88
C ALA A 101 4.77 -4.17 11.12
N ILE A 102 4.51 -2.99 10.58
CA ILE A 102 5.38 -1.82 10.68
C ILE A 102 4.57 -0.58 11.09
N PRO A 103 5.21 0.45 11.66
CA PRO A 103 4.60 1.76 11.77
C PRO A 103 4.18 2.31 10.42
N SER A 104 3.24 3.25 10.40
CA SER A 104 2.89 3.95 9.16
C SER A 104 4.11 4.66 8.56
N ALA A 105 4.25 4.55 7.24
CA ALA A 105 5.28 5.26 6.47
C ALA A 105 4.67 6.33 5.53
N LEU A 106 3.41 6.71 5.73
CA LEU A 106 2.73 7.69 4.88
C LEU A 106 3.42 9.06 4.94
N ASP A 107 3.78 9.52 6.13
CA ASP A 107 4.47 10.79 6.33
C ASP A 107 5.91 10.78 5.79
N GLU A 108 6.47 9.61 5.57
CA GLU A 108 7.85 9.41 5.10
C GLU A 108 7.96 9.27 3.58
N TYR A 109 6.94 9.73 2.84
CA TYR A 109 6.89 9.62 1.38
C TYR A 109 8.06 10.29 0.64
N ALA A 110 8.74 11.24 1.28
CA ALA A 110 9.92 11.91 0.73
C ALA A 110 11.25 11.22 1.09
N ALA A 111 11.28 10.37 2.11
CA ALA A 111 12.44 9.59 2.51
C ALA A 111 12.40 8.15 1.98
N LYS A 112 11.20 7.65 1.64
CA LYS A 112 10.99 6.33 0.99
C LYS A 112 11.68 5.14 1.69
N PRO A 113 11.59 4.99 3.03
CA PRO A 113 12.30 3.90 3.72
C PRO A 113 11.88 2.53 3.22
N LEU A 114 10.58 2.32 2.97
CA LEU A 114 10.08 1.03 2.48
C LEU A 114 10.57 0.71 1.06
N SER A 115 10.66 1.71 0.17
CA SER A 115 11.22 1.51 -1.18
C SER A 115 12.69 1.16 -1.14
N TYR A 116 13.45 1.75 -0.20
CA TYR A 116 14.86 1.43 -0.01
C TYR A 116 15.05 -0.05 0.41
N ILE A 117 14.33 -0.49 1.44
CA ILE A 117 14.39 -1.89 1.90
C ILE A 117 13.87 -2.85 0.83
N ALA A 118 12.79 -2.47 0.11
CA ALA A 118 12.25 -3.26 -1.00
C ALA A 118 13.29 -3.48 -2.11
N ASN A 119 14.08 -2.47 -2.43
CA ASN A 119 15.15 -2.60 -3.41
C ASN A 119 16.23 -3.59 -2.96
N LEU A 120 16.66 -3.54 -1.68
CA LEU A 120 17.67 -4.46 -1.16
C LEU A 120 17.18 -5.90 -1.09
N LEU A 121 15.95 -6.13 -0.61
CA LEU A 121 15.39 -7.47 -0.48
C LEU A 121 14.92 -8.05 -1.80
N GLY A 122 14.49 -7.20 -2.72
CA GLY A 122 14.02 -7.56 -4.06
C GLY A 122 15.11 -7.62 -5.13
N ASP A 123 16.39 -7.43 -4.75
CA ASP A 123 17.49 -7.53 -5.70
C ASP A 123 17.56 -8.91 -6.36
N GLU A 124 17.75 -8.92 -7.68
CA GLU A 124 17.86 -10.14 -8.50
C GLU A 124 19.29 -10.43 -8.97
N GLY A 125 20.23 -9.52 -8.66
CA GLY A 125 21.63 -9.61 -9.08
C GLY A 125 22.42 -10.76 -8.42
N PRO A 126 23.63 -11.00 -8.87
CA PRO A 126 24.51 -12.01 -8.27
C PRO A 126 24.76 -11.72 -6.78
N GLY A 127 24.53 -12.70 -5.92
CA GLY A 127 24.67 -12.56 -4.48
C GLY A 127 23.36 -12.23 -3.74
N SER A 128 22.28 -11.90 -4.44
CA SER A 128 20.97 -11.66 -3.85
C SER A 128 20.31 -12.94 -3.32
N LEU A 129 19.31 -12.76 -2.47
CA LEU A 129 18.48 -13.87 -1.99
C LEU A 129 17.80 -14.59 -3.16
N PHE A 130 17.24 -13.84 -4.10
CA PHE A 130 16.57 -14.44 -5.26
C PHE A 130 17.52 -15.28 -6.11
N ALA A 131 18.72 -14.76 -6.41
CA ALA A 131 19.74 -15.54 -7.16
C ALA A 131 20.08 -16.84 -6.45
N LEU A 132 20.20 -16.83 -5.11
CA LEU A 132 20.45 -18.02 -4.30
C LEU A 132 19.30 -19.03 -4.39
N LEU A 133 18.05 -18.56 -4.19
CA LEU A 133 16.84 -19.39 -4.27
C LEU A 133 16.65 -20.00 -5.65
N LYS A 134 16.91 -19.23 -6.70
CA LYS A 134 16.87 -19.69 -8.09
C LYS A 134 17.92 -20.76 -8.39
N LYS A 135 19.14 -20.59 -7.85
CA LYS A 135 20.21 -21.59 -7.98
C LYS A 135 19.84 -22.93 -7.30
N GLN A 136 19.07 -22.88 -6.21
CA GLN A 136 18.55 -24.08 -5.54
C GLN A 136 17.34 -24.69 -6.27
N GLY A 137 16.78 -24.01 -7.26
CA GLY A 137 15.55 -24.41 -7.92
C GLY A 137 14.30 -24.25 -7.03
N TRP A 138 14.33 -23.34 -6.05
CA TRP A 138 13.25 -23.15 -5.07
C TRP A 138 12.30 -21.99 -5.39
N ALA A 139 12.76 -20.99 -6.14
CA ALA A 139 11.94 -19.82 -6.47
C ALA A 139 11.96 -19.52 -7.97
N GLU A 140 10.81 -19.04 -8.44
CA GLU A 140 10.57 -18.54 -9.80
C GLU A 140 10.52 -17.00 -9.84
N GLY A 141 10.21 -16.36 -8.72
CA GLY A 141 10.14 -14.91 -8.58
C GLY A 141 10.21 -14.50 -7.13
N LEU A 142 10.67 -13.27 -6.90
CA LEU A 142 10.68 -12.62 -5.60
C LEU A 142 10.27 -11.15 -5.79
N SER A 143 9.40 -10.66 -4.91
CA SER A 143 9.08 -9.24 -4.82
C SER A 143 9.04 -8.81 -3.35
N ALA A 144 9.42 -7.57 -3.09
CA ALA A 144 9.37 -6.98 -1.77
C ALA A 144 8.78 -5.57 -1.85
N GLY A 145 8.04 -5.14 -0.83
CA GLY A 145 7.46 -3.80 -0.81
C GLY A 145 6.48 -3.57 0.32
N GLY A 146 5.95 -2.34 0.38
CA GLY A 146 4.84 -2.02 1.27
C GLY A 146 3.57 -2.78 0.84
N GLY A 147 2.89 -3.36 1.82
CA GLY A 147 1.58 -3.99 1.66
C GLY A 147 0.45 -3.04 2.06
N LEU A 148 -0.25 -3.32 3.16
CA LEU A 148 -1.27 -2.42 3.70
C LEU A 148 -0.63 -1.11 4.18
N SER A 149 -1.32 0.01 3.95
CA SER A 149 -0.89 1.33 4.39
C SER A 149 -2.09 2.07 4.96
N TYR A 150 -2.00 2.40 6.25
CA TYR A 150 -3.00 3.14 7.01
C TYR A 150 -2.32 4.26 7.80
N GLU A 151 -3.10 5.18 8.35
CA GLU A 151 -2.62 6.36 9.07
C GLU A 151 -1.64 6.02 10.22
N HIS A 152 -1.89 4.93 10.95
CA HIS A 152 -1.11 4.58 12.15
C HIS A 152 -0.25 3.33 12.00
N TYR A 153 -0.46 2.54 10.97
CA TYR A 153 0.26 1.30 10.76
C TYR A 153 0.30 0.89 9.28
N GLY A 154 1.20 0.00 8.97
CA GLY A 154 1.31 -0.63 7.67
C GLY A 154 1.84 -2.05 7.75
N THR A 155 1.98 -2.67 6.60
CA THR A 155 2.74 -3.92 6.46
C THR A 155 3.85 -3.74 5.43
N PHE A 156 4.94 -4.46 5.65
CA PHE A 156 5.94 -4.70 4.63
C PHE A 156 5.89 -6.18 4.25
N GLU A 157 5.93 -6.49 2.98
CA GLU A 157 5.74 -7.85 2.49
C GLU A 157 6.88 -8.28 1.58
N VAL A 158 7.31 -9.54 1.76
CA VAL A 158 8.19 -10.24 0.83
C VAL A 158 7.42 -11.44 0.30
N THR A 159 7.15 -11.45 -1.00
CA THR A 159 6.41 -12.50 -1.70
C THR A 159 7.34 -13.28 -2.59
N ILE A 160 7.39 -14.60 -2.41
CA ILE A 160 8.25 -15.50 -3.17
C ILE A 160 7.37 -16.50 -3.91
N SER A 161 7.42 -16.49 -5.24
CA SER A 161 6.80 -17.51 -6.07
C SER A 161 7.66 -18.76 -6.04
N LEU A 162 7.08 -19.88 -5.62
CA LEU A 162 7.80 -21.11 -5.31
C LEU A 162 7.62 -22.19 -6.39
N THR A 163 8.67 -22.96 -6.60
CA THR A 163 8.57 -24.28 -7.23
C THR A 163 7.97 -25.31 -6.26
N GLU A 164 7.72 -26.54 -6.69
CA GLU A 164 7.34 -27.64 -5.80
C GLU A 164 8.41 -27.88 -4.72
N SER A 165 9.67 -27.95 -5.13
CA SER A 165 10.80 -28.08 -4.21
C SER A 165 10.94 -26.89 -3.28
N GLY A 166 10.61 -25.67 -3.76
CA GLY A 166 10.58 -24.48 -2.92
C GLY A 166 9.50 -24.54 -1.84
N LEU A 167 8.33 -25.08 -2.17
CA LEU A 167 7.24 -25.26 -1.20
C LEU A 167 7.63 -26.25 -0.08
N GLU A 168 8.37 -27.30 -0.40
CA GLU A 168 8.91 -28.25 0.60
C GLU A 168 9.98 -27.59 1.49
N ASN A 169 10.68 -26.60 0.95
CA ASN A 169 11.81 -25.93 1.62
C ASN A 169 11.47 -24.52 2.18
N TYR A 170 10.20 -24.18 2.33
CA TYR A 170 9.78 -22.83 2.76
C TYR A 170 10.40 -22.37 4.09
N GLN A 171 10.69 -23.28 4.99
CA GLN A 171 11.35 -22.96 6.27
C GLN A 171 12.82 -22.53 6.08
N HIS A 172 13.56 -23.17 5.16
CA HIS A 172 14.91 -22.77 4.81
C HIS A 172 14.92 -21.41 4.09
N ILE A 173 13.94 -21.21 3.19
CA ILE A 173 13.74 -19.92 2.52
C ILE A 173 13.51 -18.80 3.55
N GLY A 174 12.64 -19.03 4.53
CA GLY A 174 12.43 -18.10 5.63
C GLY A 174 13.70 -17.83 6.43
N ALA A 175 14.46 -18.88 6.78
CA ALA A 175 15.72 -18.72 7.52
C ALA A 175 16.73 -17.85 6.73
N TRP A 176 16.83 -18.01 5.42
CA TRP A 176 17.73 -17.19 4.58
C TRP A 176 17.24 -15.75 4.43
N LEU A 177 15.93 -15.53 4.31
CA LEU A 177 15.36 -14.19 4.32
C LEU A 177 15.70 -13.46 5.63
N PHE A 178 15.49 -14.10 6.78
CA PHE A 178 15.84 -13.50 8.07
C PHE A 178 17.35 -13.31 8.27
N ALA A 179 18.18 -14.18 7.68
CA ALA A 179 19.63 -14.00 7.69
C ALA A 179 20.03 -12.76 6.87
N LEU A 180 19.41 -12.54 5.69
CA LEU A 180 19.64 -11.35 4.88
C LEU A 180 19.17 -10.07 5.60
N ILE A 181 17.98 -10.09 6.22
CA ILE A 181 17.48 -8.94 6.99
C ILE A 181 18.46 -8.58 8.12
N ARG A 182 18.96 -9.58 8.83
CA ARG A 182 19.97 -9.38 9.88
C ARG A 182 21.26 -8.79 9.30
N GLN A 183 21.76 -9.32 8.19
CA GLN A 183 22.94 -8.79 7.51
C GLN A 183 22.77 -7.32 7.14
N ILE A 184 21.65 -6.94 6.54
CA ILE A 184 21.34 -5.54 6.22
C ILE A 184 21.35 -4.67 7.47
N SER A 185 20.77 -5.18 8.57
CA SER A 185 20.76 -4.45 9.86
C SER A 185 22.14 -4.27 10.45
N GLU A 186 23.03 -5.26 10.34
CA GLU A 186 24.39 -5.22 10.86
C GLU A 186 25.34 -4.37 10.00
N GLU A 187 25.26 -4.49 8.69
CA GLU A 187 26.08 -3.72 7.74
C GLU A 187 25.59 -2.25 7.62
N GLY A 188 24.32 -2.02 7.94
CA GLY A 188 23.66 -0.73 7.82
C GLY A 188 23.35 -0.36 6.38
N VAL A 189 22.79 0.84 6.22
CA VAL A 189 22.30 1.35 4.94
C VAL A 189 23.22 2.43 4.37
N THR A 190 23.30 2.51 3.05
CA THR A 190 24.23 3.38 2.33
C THR A 190 23.48 4.39 1.45
N SER A 191 23.99 5.63 1.36
CA SER A 191 23.33 6.67 0.58
C SER A 191 23.35 6.41 -0.94
N TRP A 192 24.29 5.64 -1.45
CA TRP A 192 24.41 5.43 -2.90
C TRP A 192 23.20 4.67 -3.48
N VAL A 193 22.63 3.72 -2.74
CA VAL A 193 21.39 3.01 -3.14
C VAL A 193 20.21 3.98 -3.22
N PHE A 194 20.08 4.88 -2.23
CA PHE A 194 19.07 5.91 -2.24
C PHE A 194 19.25 6.89 -3.42
N ASP A 195 20.49 7.32 -3.68
CA ASP A 195 20.82 8.22 -4.79
C ASP A 195 20.54 7.59 -6.17
N GLU A 196 20.75 6.28 -6.30
CA GLU A 196 20.39 5.54 -7.51
C GLU A 196 18.87 5.53 -7.71
N GLN A 197 18.10 5.16 -6.69
CA GLN A 197 16.63 5.16 -6.77
C GLN A 197 16.07 6.56 -7.03
N ARG A 198 16.65 7.60 -6.42
CA ARG A 198 16.30 8.98 -6.70
C ARG A 198 16.47 9.32 -8.17
N LYS A 199 17.61 8.97 -8.77
CA LYS A 199 17.86 9.22 -10.19
C LYS A 199 16.89 8.46 -11.10
N LEU A 200 16.58 7.22 -10.77
CA LEU A 200 15.58 6.44 -11.51
C LEU A 200 14.19 7.08 -11.41
N ALA A 201 13.78 7.50 -10.23
CA ALA A 201 12.50 8.19 -10.02
C ALA A 201 12.42 9.55 -10.77
N GLU A 202 13.54 10.31 -10.83
CA GLU A 202 13.64 11.53 -11.62
C GLU A 202 13.49 11.27 -13.12
N ILE A 203 14.09 10.18 -13.62
CA ILE A 203 13.95 9.75 -15.01
C ILE A 203 12.52 9.34 -15.30
N ASP A 204 11.91 8.50 -14.46
CA ASP A 204 10.53 8.05 -14.62
C ASP A 204 9.56 9.23 -14.62
N PHE A 205 9.75 10.19 -13.71
CA PHE A 205 8.95 11.42 -13.69
C PHE A 205 9.10 12.24 -14.96
N ARG A 206 10.32 12.39 -15.47
CA ARG A 206 10.62 13.20 -16.63
C ARG A 206 10.10 12.60 -17.94
N PHE A 207 10.14 11.29 -18.07
CA PHE A 207 9.79 10.56 -19.29
C PHE A 207 8.47 9.82 -19.21
N ARG A 208 7.68 10.08 -18.15
CA ARG A 208 6.36 9.47 -18.02
C ARG A 208 5.46 9.88 -19.18
N GLU A 209 4.63 8.97 -19.60
CA GLU A 209 3.60 9.23 -20.60
C GLU A 209 2.45 10.05 -20.01
N ASP A 210 1.68 10.69 -20.90
CA ASP A 210 0.45 11.38 -20.50
C ASP A 210 -0.55 10.38 -19.93
N ILE A 211 -1.08 10.73 -18.76
CA ILE A 211 -2.08 9.92 -18.07
C ILE A 211 -3.48 10.34 -18.58
N GLU A 212 -4.29 9.35 -18.89
CA GLU A 212 -5.68 9.57 -19.28
C GLU A 212 -6.42 10.39 -18.19
N ALA A 213 -7.26 11.36 -18.61
CA ALA A 213 -7.85 12.35 -17.73
C ALA A 213 -8.63 11.76 -16.54
N TYR A 214 -9.42 10.70 -16.79
CA TYR A 214 -10.18 10.02 -15.74
C TYR A 214 -9.27 9.36 -14.70
N THR A 215 -8.20 8.72 -15.14
CA THR A 215 -7.19 8.11 -14.25
C THR A 215 -6.47 9.17 -13.42
N LEU A 216 -6.14 10.31 -14.03
CA LEU A 216 -5.47 11.41 -13.35
C LEU A 216 -6.32 12.01 -12.23
N VAL A 217 -7.60 12.34 -12.49
CA VAL A 217 -8.47 12.94 -11.47
C VAL A 217 -8.73 11.99 -10.30
N ARG A 218 -8.90 10.70 -10.57
CA ARG A 218 -9.04 9.68 -9.52
C ARG A 218 -7.79 9.56 -8.67
N ALA A 219 -6.63 9.51 -9.31
CA ALA A 219 -5.36 9.43 -8.61
C ALA A 219 -5.14 10.66 -7.71
N PHE A 220 -5.47 11.86 -8.21
CA PHE A 220 -5.33 13.08 -7.42
C PHE A 220 -6.32 13.15 -6.27
N ALA A 221 -7.59 12.77 -6.49
CA ALA A 221 -8.57 12.72 -5.41
C ALA A 221 -8.14 11.80 -4.27
N ALA A 222 -7.60 10.61 -4.59
CA ALA A 222 -7.05 9.71 -3.58
C ALA A 222 -5.81 10.30 -2.89
N ARG A 223 -4.86 10.83 -3.66
CA ARG A 223 -3.62 11.39 -3.12
C ARG A 223 -3.81 12.61 -2.22
N MET A 224 -4.89 13.36 -2.39
CA MET A 224 -5.18 14.53 -1.53
C MET A 224 -5.48 14.15 -0.08
N HIS A 225 -5.72 12.88 0.22
CA HIS A 225 -5.83 12.39 1.58
C HIS A 225 -4.47 12.13 2.23
N ASP A 226 -3.44 11.84 1.43
CA ASP A 226 -2.13 11.39 1.90
C ASP A 226 -1.04 12.47 1.73
N TYR A 227 -1.21 13.39 0.76
CA TYR A 227 -0.15 14.33 0.38
C TYR A 227 -0.64 15.78 0.37
N PRO A 228 0.24 16.75 0.68
CA PRO A 228 -0.04 18.16 0.46
C PRO A 228 -0.35 18.46 -1.02
N VAL A 229 -1.25 19.41 -1.27
CA VAL A 229 -1.72 19.74 -2.64
C VAL A 229 -0.60 20.04 -3.62
N GLN A 230 0.47 20.74 -3.15
CA GLN A 230 1.63 21.07 -3.98
C GLN A 230 2.46 19.86 -4.39
N ASP A 231 2.34 18.73 -3.68
CA ASP A 231 3.12 17.52 -3.92
C ASP A 231 2.36 16.45 -4.70
N LEU A 232 1.05 16.61 -4.91
CA LEU A 232 0.18 15.59 -5.52
C LEU A 232 0.71 14.97 -6.80
N TYR A 233 1.38 15.79 -7.61
CA TYR A 233 1.89 15.38 -8.91
C TYR A 233 3.23 14.65 -8.80
N TYR A 234 4.06 15.03 -7.85
CA TYR A 234 5.45 14.58 -7.73
C TYR A 234 5.67 13.63 -6.54
N ALA A 235 4.79 13.60 -5.54
CA ALA A 235 4.97 12.80 -4.32
C ALA A 235 5.39 11.34 -4.56
N PRO A 236 4.82 10.59 -5.54
CA PRO A 236 5.24 9.21 -5.81
C PRO A 236 6.71 9.07 -6.24
N TYR A 237 7.30 10.12 -6.79
CA TYR A 237 8.66 10.15 -7.34
C TYR A 237 9.65 10.86 -6.42
N ARG A 238 9.20 11.37 -5.26
CA ARG A 238 9.99 12.20 -4.38
C ARG A 238 10.98 11.38 -3.57
N TYR A 239 12.26 11.77 -3.62
CA TYR A 239 13.37 11.24 -2.85
C TYR A 239 14.23 12.41 -2.37
N ASP A 240 13.84 13.09 -1.30
CA ASP A 240 14.49 14.33 -0.87
C ASP A 240 15.67 14.08 0.06
N LYS A 241 15.51 13.17 1.03
CA LYS A 241 16.47 13.01 2.09
C LYS A 241 16.67 11.54 2.47
N PHE A 242 17.91 11.09 2.31
CA PHE A 242 18.33 9.82 2.90
C PHE A 242 18.34 9.90 4.43
N ASN A 243 17.57 9.07 5.09
CA ASN A 243 17.48 9.02 6.54
C ASN A 243 17.73 7.60 7.05
N LYS A 244 18.93 7.38 7.61
CA LYS A 244 19.36 6.07 8.13
C LYS A 244 18.55 5.57 9.31
N GLU A 245 17.95 6.49 10.08
CA GLU A 245 17.20 6.14 11.28
C GLU A 245 15.81 5.60 10.98
N LEU A 246 15.32 5.88 9.76
CA LEU A 246 14.01 5.40 9.27
C LEU A 246 14.09 4.06 8.54
N ILE A 247 15.24 3.66 8.09
CA ILE A 247 15.53 2.43 7.36
C ILE A 247 16.07 1.39 8.31
#